data_1240bbea76baa347dd6c44786d815830
#
_entry.id   1240bbea76baa347dd6c44786d815830
#
_cell.length_a   1.000
_cell.length_b   1.000
_cell.length_c   1.000
_cell.angle_alpha   90.00
_cell.angle_beta   90.00
_cell.angle_gamma   90.00
#
_symmetry.space_group_name_H-M   'P 1'
#
loop_
_entity.id
_entity.type
_entity.pdbx_description
1 polymer ?
#
loop_
_entity_poly.entity_id
_entity_poly.type
_entity_poly.pdbx_seq_one_letter_code
_entity_poly.pdbx_strand_id
1 'polypeptide(L)'
;MSSGPASTLLQAQVGPRGSAIPRDPAKAAAAPPVRLGDTIFTADDPAAEWHKAGHHTVRVFLRKGPWALIWYLQAASPVDGKPFDVVVVERQRWNNLAAETPAASYRASVFGRDYALYGHGDFQRWVAASRSWPVSDRELNRWQSYGMLLPWGIGPKLQAPSEWSYMDPVPDYVPLDKGGLTPGMGTTGLRDEVGPIVHRQARYIMERSAEMRRVSMNYGLTAASIPWHVRGADGAPLLLDTPNIPLKLQQYYQNYPEERIISVSPGMQFDWDIDNAHRPCPSLIPALLSELHPFFVEEQVFSACAVLNTVTPDYRGASGKLVDQGQGRDWAWSMRDLLLAYALLRSMPPQDWLPEVACFDAILVANLERAVKALGVPGMGQLGMFWEEDAYDSEPNPTFWPSIRTGQRPGVYTGMIVNYIAYTLDWGRRLHGDPRWSELQTAFAERFQARRFLASGPFCFLNLPARLEGRWFSDWRQMAQAVGLPADIARQPWHAFDKPVNDPRVYEYTTEYPATFYHGLKLAQEAGANSADVDTAIALMEAQIRRGDTDSYPAFAMRHSR
;
A
#
# COMPACT_ATOMS: atom_id res chain seq x y z
N MET A 1 4.08 16.57 -35.86
CA MET A 1 3.64 15.45 -35.05
C MET A 1 2.53 15.96 -34.14
N SER A 2 1.30 15.49 -34.33
CA SER A 2 0.12 16.00 -33.62
C SER A 2 0.28 15.76 -32.12
N SER A 3 0.00 16.79 -31.33
CA SER A 3 -0.18 16.68 -29.88
C SER A 3 -1.24 15.59 -29.62
N GLY A 4 -0.79 14.43 -29.17
CA GLY A 4 -1.65 13.25 -29.03
C GLY A 4 -2.69 13.42 -27.91
N PRO A 5 -3.62 12.49 -27.78
CA PRO A 5 -4.76 12.54 -26.85
C PRO A 5 -4.41 12.75 -25.37
N ALA A 6 -3.13 12.60 -24.97
CA ALA A 6 -2.70 12.83 -23.59
C ALA A 6 -2.89 14.28 -23.11
N SER A 7 -2.74 15.30 -23.98
CA SER A 7 -2.95 16.70 -23.59
C SER A 7 -4.43 17.04 -23.38
N THR A 8 -5.31 16.36 -24.11
CA THR A 8 -6.77 16.54 -24.00
C THR A 8 -7.33 15.82 -22.76
N LEU A 9 -6.74 14.71 -22.37
CA LEU A 9 -7.15 13.94 -21.18
C LEU A 9 -6.82 14.66 -19.86
N LEU A 10 -5.71 15.42 -19.84
CA LEU A 10 -5.34 16.23 -18.67
C LEU A 10 -6.32 17.42 -18.42
N GLN A 11 -7.09 17.82 -19.45
CA GLN A 11 -8.07 18.90 -19.33
C GLN A 11 -9.44 18.43 -18.80
N ALA A 12 -9.75 17.13 -18.88
CA ALA A 12 -11.06 16.59 -18.56
C ALA A 12 -11.34 16.41 -17.05
N GLN A 13 -10.35 16.58 -16.18
CA GLN A 13 -10.48 16.40 -14.72
C GLN A 13 -10.69 17.71 -13.94
N VAL A 14 -10.92 18.83 -14.60
CA VAL A 14 -11.13 20.12 -13.93
C VAL A 14 -12.56 20.22 -13.44
N GLY A 15 -12.82 19.73 -12.24
CA GLY A 15 -14.02 20.09 -11.48
C GLY A 15 -13.97 21.56 -10.97
N PRO A 16 -15.07 22.14 -10.54
CA PRO A 16 -15.07 23.50 -10.02
C PRO A 16 -14.19 23.61 -8.76
N ARG A 17 -13.09 24.34 -8.84
CA ARG A 17 -12.20 24.64 -7.74
C ARG A 17 -12.87 25.58 -6.77
N GLY A 18 -13.28 25.10 -5.58
CA GLY A 18 -14.14 25.83 -4.65
C GLY A 18 -13.47 26.56 -3.49
N SER A 19 -12.15 26.41 -3.25
CA SER A 19 -11.53 26.90 -2.02
C SER A 19 -10.23 27.71 -2.17
N ALA A 20 -9.93 28.22 -3.36
CA ALA A 20 -8.86 29.20 -3.50
C ALA A 20 -9.10 30.36 -2.51
N ILE A 21 -8.15 30.60 -1.61
CA ILE A 21 -8.21 31.73 -0.68
C ILE A 21 -7.40 32.90 -1.24
N PRO A 22 -7.76 34.15 -0.88
CA PRO A 22 -6.94 35.30 -1.20
C PRO A 22 -5.52 35.11 -0.63
N ARG A 23 -4.53 35.54 -1.41
CA ARG A 23 -3.13 35.61 -0.96
C ARG A 23 -3.06 36.45 0.33
N ASP A 24 -2.35 35.93 1.32
CA ASP A 24 -2.03 36.62 2.56
C ASP A 24 -0.59 37.20 2.44
N PRO A 25 -0.44 38.51 2.24
CA PRO A 25 0.89 39.09 2.07
C PRO A 25 1.84 38.88 3.26
N ALA A 26 1.29 38.86 4.49
CA ALA A 26 2.10 38.66 5.68
C ALA A 26 2.63 37.21 5.76
N LYS A 27 1.80 36.22 5.45
CA LYS A 27 2.22 34.82 5.36
C LYS A 27 3.16 34.60 4.18
N ALA A 28 2.93 35.22 3.04
CA ALA A 28 3.80 35.14 1.88
C ALA A 28 5.21 35.66 2.20
N ALA A 29 5.30 36.79 2.88
CA ALA A 29 6.59 37.38 3.30
C ALA A 29 7.29 36.57 4.39
N ALA A 30 6.54 35.86 5.24
CA ALA A 30 7.08 35.03 6.31
C ALA A 30 7.44 33.61 5.82
N ALA A 31 6.91 33.18 4.67
CA ALA A 31 7.19 31.85 4.13
C ALA A 31 8.68 31.73 3.74
N PRO A 32 9.31 30.57 4.02
CA PRO A 32 10.73 30.40 3.71
C PRO A 32 10.96 30.41 2.20
N PRO A 33 11.96 31.14 1.69
CA PRO A 33 12.37 31.03 0.31
C PRO A 33 13.00 29.66 0.06
N VAL A 34 12.86 29.14 -1.16
CA VAL A 34 13.45 27.90 -1.62
C VAL A 34 14.45 28.23 -2.71
N ARG A 35 15.71 27.88 -2.52
CA ARG A 35 16.74 28.00 -3.57
C ARG A 35 16.95 26.64 -4.22
N LEU A 36 16.88 26.58 -5.55
CA LEU A 36 17.26 25.42 -6.34
C LEU A 36 18.34 25.86 -7.36
N GLY A 37 19.57 25.44 -7.16
CA GLY A 37 20.70 25.99 -7.91
C GLY A 37 20.81 27.51 -7.70
N ASP A 38 20.81 28.27 -8.77
CA ASP A 38 20.88 29.75 -8.73
C ASP A 38 19.50 30.43 -8.64
N THR A 39 18.41 29.66 -8.73
CA THR A 39 17.05 30.21 -8.74
C THR A 39 16.46 30.23 -7.33
N ILE A 40 15.85 31.35 -6.97
CA ILE A 40 15.11 31.49 -5.72
C ILE A 40 13.61 31.53 -6.04
N PHE A 41 12.84 30.73 -5.31
CA PHE A 41 11.39 30.66 -5.38
C PHE A 41 10.80 31.14 -4.06
N THR A 42 9.71 31.88 -4.13
CA THR A 42 9.02 32.40 -2.94
C THR A 42 7.52 32.15 -3.03
N ALA A 43 6.87 31.99 -1.91
CA ALA A 43 5.42 31.90 -1.82
C ALA A 43 4.73 33.22 -2.25
N ASP A 44 5.50 34.30 -2.38
CA ASP A 44 5.06 35.62 -2.83
C ASP A 44 5.00 35.75 -4.37
N ASP A 45 5.41 34.72 -5.14
CA ASP A 45 5.32 34.73 -6.60
C ASP A 45 3.86 34.97 -7.05
N PRO A 46 3.61 35.89 -7.98
CA PRO A 46 2.26 36.17 -8.48
C PRO A 46 1.53 34.94 -9.07
N ALA A 47 2.26 33.94 -9.53
CA ALA A 47 1.70 32.70 -10.05
C ALA A 47 1.39 31.66 -8.96
N ALA A 48 1.69 31.95 -7.68
CA ALA A 48 1.41 31.02 -6.58
C ALA A 48 -0.10 30.97 -6.29
N GLU A 49 -0.63 29.77 -6.19
CA GLU A 49 -2.01 29.47 -5.85
C GLU A 49 -2.13 29.19 -4.35
N TRP A 50 -3.11 29.80 -3.70
CA TRP A 50 -3.30 29.72 -2.25
C TRP A 50 -4.56 28.94 -1.92
N HIS A 51 -4.44 27.92 -1.06
CA HIS A 51 -5.52 27.04 -0.68
C HIS A 51 -5.58 26.85 0.83
N LYS A 52 -6.77 26.66 1.36
CA LYS A 52 -6.92 26.12 2.70
C LYS A 52 -6.61 24.62 2.67
N ALA A 53 -5.75 24.14 3.55
CA ALA A 53 -5.37 22.73 3.66
C ALA A 53 -5.67 22.22 5.08
N GLY A 54 -6.71 21.39 5.21
CA GLY A 54 -7.17 20.94 6.52
C GLY A 54 -7.73 22.10 7.36
N HIS A 55 -7.60 22.01 8.68
CA HIS A 55 -8.18 22.98 9.61
C HIS A 55 -7.25 24.17 9.92
N HIS A 56 -5.93 23.96 9.91
CA HIS A 56 -4.96 24.91 10.46
C HIS A 56 -3.82 25.26 9.50
N THR A 57 -3.86 24.75 8.28
CA THR A 57 -2.78 24.88 7.31
C THR A 57 -3.24 25.68 6.10
N VAL A 58 -2.36 26.53 5.60
CA VAL A 58 -2.45 27.12 4.27
C VAL A 58 -1.48 26.41 3.37
N ARG A 59 -1.96 25.95 2.22
CA ARG A 59 -1.14 25.37 1.16
C ARG A 59 -0.91 26.43 0.09
N VAL A 60 0.35 26.67 -0.24
CA VAL A 60 0.73 27.52 -1.37
C VAL A 60 1.38 26.64 -2.42
N PHE A 61 0.88 26.69 -3.63
CA PHE A 61 1.35 25.88 -4.75
C PHE A 61 1.91 26.78 -5.86
N LEU A 62 3.15 26.55 -6.26
CA LEU A 62 3.81 27.29 -7.33
C LEU A 62 4.35 26.31 -8.37
N ARG A 63 3.93 26.49 -9.63
CA ARG A 63 4.46 25.78 -10.78
C ARG A 63 5.45 26.65 -11.55
N LYS A 64 6.67 26.18 -11.73
CA LYS A 64 7.73 26.86 -12.50
C LYS A 64 8.53 25.84 -13.32
N GLY A 65 8.34 25.86 -14.64
CA GLY A 65 8.98 24.87 -15.51
C GLY A 65 8.62 23.45 -15.09
N PRO A 66 9.60 22.55 -14.88
CA PRO A 66 9.34 21.18 -14.41
C PRO A 66 9.07 21.10 -12.90
N TRP A 67 9.22 22.21 -12.17
CA TRP A 67 9.14 22.21 -10.72
C TRP A 67 7.73 22.54 -10.22
N ALA A 68 7.28 21.81 -9.21
CA ALA A 68 6.22 22.20 -8.30
C ALA A 68 6.82 22.44 -6.92
N LEU A 69 6.55 23.61 -6.36
CA LEU A 69 6.94 23.97 -5.00
C LEU A 69 5.67 24.13 -4.18
N ILE A 70 5.64 23.51 -3.02
CA ILE A 70 4.47 23.51 -2.16
C ILE A 70 4.91 23.91 -0.76
N TRP A 71 4.32 24.95 -0.22
CA TRP A 71 4.45 25.34 1.17
C TRP A 71 3.19 24.95 1.93
N TYR A 72 3.34 24.25 3.03
CA TYR A 72 2.33 24.05 4.04
C TYR A 72 2.67 24.93 5.24
N LEU A 73 1.94 26.02 5.41
CA LEU A 73 2.18 27.05 6.41
C LEU A 73 1.20 26.88 7.57
N GLN A 74 1.70 26.55 8.76
CA GLN A 74 0.93 26.41 9.98
C GLN A 74 1.38 27.41 11.04
N ALA A 75 0.54 28.41 11.35
CA ALA A 75 0.81 29.32 12.45
C ALA A 75 0.82 28.64 13.82
N ALA A 76 0.03 27.58 13.96
CA ALA A 76 -0.02 26.74 15.16
C ALA A 76 -0.30 25.29 14.76
N SER A 77 0.62 24.39 15.06
CA SER A 77 0.41 22.96 14.87
C SER A 77 -0.66 22.43 15.84
N PRO A 78 -1.60 21.59 15.39
CA PRO A 78 -2.62 21.00 16.26
C PRO A 78 -2.00 20.11 17.35
N VAL A 79 -0.80 19.61 17.15
CA VAL A 79 -0.10 18.72 18.09
C VAL A 79 0.45 19.46 19.30
N ASP A 80 1.11 20.61 19.10
CA ASP A 80 1.85 21.31 20.15
C ASP A 80 1.65 22.83 20.19
N GLY A 81 0.77 23.36 19.33
CA GLY A 81 0.43 24.79 19.28
C GLY A 81 1.50 25.71 18.74
N LYS A 82 2.66 25.18 18.28
CA LYS A 82 3.78 25.98 17.78
C LYS A 82 3.73 26.12 16.26
N PRO A 83 4.30 27.18 15.68
CA PRO A 83 4.45 27.30 14.24
C PRO A 83 5.21 26.11 13.64
N PHE A 84 4.71 25.63 12.50
CA PHE A 84 5.31 24.50 11.79
C PHE A 84 5.08 24.64 10.30
N ASP A 85 6.15 24.89 9.57
CA ASP A 85 6.11 25.03 8.13
C ASP A 85 6.83 23.86 7.45
N VAL A 86 6.28 23.42 6.33
CA VAL A 86 6.82 22.35 5.51
C VAL A 86 6.92 22.84 4.07
N VAL A 87 8.04 22.54 3.44
CA VAL A 87 8.27 22.79 2.02
C VAL A 87 8.45 21.46 1.32
N VAL A 88 7.75 21.29 0.21
CA VAL A 88 7.86 20.14 -0.69
C VAL A 88 8.31 20.63 -2.04
N VAL A 89 9.26 19.93 -2.63
CA VAL A 89 9.73 20.20 -4.00
C VAL A 89 9.57 18.94 -4.83
N GLU A 90 8.86 19.07 -5.93
CA GLU A 90 8.56 17.99 -6.86
C GLU A 90 9.07 18.32 -8.25
N ARG A 91 9.34 17.28 -9.02
CA ARG A 91 9.63 17.38 -10.43
C ARG A 91 8.55 16.70 -11.24
N GLN A 92 7.98 17.39 -12.23
CA GLN A 92 6.78 16.98 -12.95
C GLN A 92 6.94 17.13 -14.48
N ARG A 93 6.14 16.37 -15.24
CA ARG A 93 6.00 16.44 -16.71
C ARG A 93 4.62 16.97 -17.10
N TRP A 94 4.36 18.23 -16.85
CA TRP A 94 3.03 18.84 -16.92
C TRP A 94 2.25 18.66 -18.24
N ASN A 95 2.93 18.76 -19.37
CA ASN A 95 2.27 18.83 -20.68
C ASN A 95 2.56 17.60 -21.55
N ASN A 96 3.51 16.77 -21.16
CA ASN A 96 3.88 15.58 -21.92
C ASN A 96 4.38 14.47 -20.98
N LEU A 97 3.47 13.67 -20.46
CA LEU A 97 3.79 12.58 -19.54
C LEU A 97 4.68 11.50 -20.18
N ALA A 98 4.68 11.38 -21.52
CA ALA A 98 5.49 10.41 -22.23
C ALA A 98 6.93 10.90 -22.50
N ALA A 99 7.21 12.20 -22.36
CA ALA A 99 8.55 12.73 -22.56
C ALA A 99 9.44 12.44 -21.36
N GLU A 100 10.54 11.75 -21.58
CA GLU A 100 11.55 11.53 -20.55
C GLU A 100 12.42 12.77 -20.37
N THR A 101 12.68 13.10 -19.11
CA THR A 101 13.59 14.19 -18.74
C THR A 101 14.73 13.59 -17.93
N PRO A 102 16.00 13.83 -18.27
CA PRO A 102 17.11 13.34 -17.48
C PRO A 102 17.01 13.79 -16.03
N ALA A 103 17.36 12.92 -15.09
CA ALA A 103 17.41 13.27 -13.69
C ALA A 103 18.36 14.46 -13.45
N ALA A 104 18.01 15.32 -12.52
CA ALA A 104 18.78 16.51 -12.18
C ALA A 104 19.58 16.33 -10.89
N SER A 105 20.82 16.86 -10.88
CA SER A 105 21.60 17.02 -9.65
C SER A 105 21.78 18.52 -9.39
N TYR A 106 21.52 18.95 -8.15
CA TYR A 106 21.57 20.37 -7.79
C TYR A 106 21.76 20.56 -6.30
N ARG A 107 22.07 21.80 -5.91
CA ARG A 107 22.02 22.23 -4.53
C ARG A 107 20.71 22.93 -4.25
N ALA A 108 20.10 22.64 -3.11
CA ALA A 108 18.92 23.33 -2.63
C ALA A 108 19.21 23.95 -1.26
N SER A 109 18.52 25.04 -0.94
CA SER A 109 18.54 25.62 0.40
C SER A 109 17.15 26.04 0.83
N VAL A 110 16.74 25.63 2.01
CA VAL A 110 15.48 26.01 2.66
C VAL A 110 15.62 25.93 4.18
N PHE A 111 14.93 26.80 4.91
CA PHE A 111 15.04 26.94 6.37
C PHE A 111 16.48 27.12 6.88
N GLY A 112 17.33 27.78 6.08
CA GLY A 112 18.75 27.96 6.41
C GLY A 112 19.61 26.69 6.38
N ARG A 113 19.12 25.61 5.76
CA ARG A 113 19.83 24.34 5.58
C ARG A 113 20.11 24.13 4.11
N ASP A 114 21.32 23.64 3.81
CA ASP A 114 21.73 23.29 2.46
C ASP A 114 21.63 21.78 2.24
N TYR A 115 21.18 21.42 1.03
CA TYR A 115 21.00 20.05 0.59
C TYR A 115 21.73 19.84 -0.73
N ALA A 116 22.51 18.78 -0.84
CA ALA A 116 23.06 18.31 -2.10
C ALA A 116 22.14 17.20 -2.61
N LEU A 117 21.37 17.46 -3.67
CA LEU A 117 20.37 16.56 -4.20
C LEU A 117 20.88 15.97 -5.51
N TYR A 118 20.98 14.66 -5.56
CA TYR A 118 21.51 13.91 -6.69
C TYR A 118 20.44 13.03 -7.32
N GLY A 119 20.37 13.02 -8.65
CA GLY A 119 19.49 12.13 -9.36
C GLY A 119 18.01 12.35 -9.07
N HIS A 120 17.56 13.60 -8.88
CA HIS A 120 16.14 13.93 -8.74
C HIS A 120 15.41 13.66 -10.06
N GLY A 121 14.64 12.58 -10.10
CA GLY A 121 13.86 12.18 -11.25
C GLY A 121 12.47 12.80 -11.29
N ASP A 122 11.79 12.62 -12.43
CA ASP A 122 10.39 13.00 -12.57
C ASP A 122 9.52 12.18 -11.61
N PHE A 123 8.46 12.81 -11.11
CA PHE A 123 7.49 12.21 -10.19
C PHE A 123 8.05 11.85 -8.81
N GLN A 124 9.27 12.24 -8.53
CA GLN A 124 9.83 12.23 -7.18
C GLN A 124 9.62 13.57 -6.51
N ARG A 125 9.58 13.55 -5.20
CA ARG A 125 9.52 14.75 -4.38
C ARG A 125 10.41 14.60 -3.14
N TRP A 126 10.79 15.69 -2.54
CA TRP A 126 11.46 15.72 -1.25
C TRP A 126 10.84 16.78 -0.36
N VAL A 127 11.03 16.64 0.93
CA VAL A 127 10.39 17.47 1.92
C VAL A 127 11.41 18.01 2.93
N ALA A 128 11.22 19.26 3.30
CA ALA A 128 11.92 19.89 4.41
C ALA A 128 10.93 20.51 5.38
N ALA A 129 11.26 20.49 6.66
CA ALA A 129 10.43 21.06 7.71
C ALA A 129 11.22 22.11 8.51
N SER A 130 10.54 23.15 8.99
CA SER A 130 11.11 24.25 9.76
C SER A 130 11.73 23.80 11.08
N ARG A 131 11.23 22.69 11.62
CA ARG A 131 11.70 22.04 12.86
C ARG A 131 11.39 20.56 12.83
N SER A 132 11.72 19.83 13.89
CA SER A 132 11.30 18.44 14.06
C SER A 132 9.79 18.30 13.94
N TRP A 133 9.33 17.25 13.28
CA TRP A 133 7.91 16.96 13.05
C TRP A 133 7.18 16.87 14.40
N PRO A 134 6.13 17.69 14.60
CA PRO A 134 5.28 17.56 15.76
C PRO A 134 4.44 16.29 15.62
N VAL A 135 4.53 15.40 16.60
CA VAL A 135 3.83 14.12 16.60
C VAL A 135 3.20 13.85 17.96
N SER A 136 2.02 13.25 17.93
CA SER A 136 1.27 12.87 19.12
C SER A 136 0.69 11.46 18.94
N ASP A 137 0.80 10.65 19.97
CA ASP A 137 0.18 9.33 20.01
C ASP A 137 -1.10 9.29 20.86
N ARG A 138 -1.55 10.45 21.38
CA ARG A 138 -2.75 10.55 22.23
C ARG A 138 -4.00 10.00 21.56
N GLU A 139 -4.11 10.21 20.27
CA GLU A 139 -5.29 9.87 19.48
C GLU A 139 -5.25 8.46 18.86
N LEU A 140 -4.16 7.68 19.06
CA LEU A 140 -4.07 6.37 18.39
C LEU A 140 -5.19 5.41 18.77
N ASN A 141 -5.66 5.43 20.03
CA ASN A 141 -6.82 4.64 20.44
C ASN A 141 -8.11 5.09 19.73
N ARG A 142 -8.26 6.39 19.52
CA ARG A 142 -9.36 6.96 18.75
C ARG A 142 -9.30 6.55 17.28
N TRP A 143 -8.12 6.58 16.65
CA TRP A 143 -7.94 6.10 15.28
C TRP A 143 -8.22 4.60 15.15
N GLN A 144 -7.90 3.81 16.17
CA GLN A 144 -8.28 2.40 16.21
C GLN A 144 -9.80 2.23 16.31
N SER A 145 -10.48 3.00 17.16
CA SER A 145 -11.95 2.96 17.27
C SER A 145 -12.66 3.41 15.98
N TYR A 146 -12.03 4.23 15.18
CA TYR A 146 -12.52 4.63 13.85
C TYR A 146 -12.19 3.61 12.74
N GLY A 147 -11.53 2.51 13.07
CA GLY A 147 -11.17 1.48 12.12
C GLY A 147 -9.91 1.77 11.27
N MET A 148 -9.27 2.93 11.46
CA MET A 148 -8.03 3.28 10.75
C MET A 148 -6.86 2.37 11.09
N LEU A 149 -6.86 1.82 12.30
CA LEU A 149 -5.86 0.86 12.75
C LEU A 149 -6.53 -0.49 12.98
N LEU A 150 -5.86 -1.54 12.52
CA LEU A 150 -6.22 -2.91 12.85
C LEU A 150 -5.95 -3.18 14.34
N PRO A 151 -6.39 -4.30 14.91
CA PRO A 151 -6.30 -4.54 16.37
C PRO A 151 -4.88 -4.87 16.83
N TRP A 152 -3.88 -4.05 16.48
CA TRP A 152 -2.58 -4.10 17.13
C TRP A 152 -2.76 -3.69 18.60
N GLY A 153 -2.11 -4.43 19.51
CA GLY A 153 -2.16 -4.08 20.92
C GLY A 153 -1.56 -2.68 21.13
N ILE A 154 -2.41 -1.72 21.50
CA ILE A 154 -1.97 -0.35 21.77
C ILE A 154 -1.60 -0.22 23.24
N GLY A 155 -0.31 -0.02 23.55
CA GLY A 155 0.12 0.29 24.92
C GLY A 155 1.60 0.04 25.20
N PRO A 156 2.17 0.74 26.18
CA PRO A 156 3.61 0.73 26.48
C PRO A 156 4.12 -0.54 27.18
N LYS A 157 3.33 -1.61 27.24
CA LYS A 157 3.64 -2.80 28.05
C LYS A 157 3.98 -4.05 27.24
N LEU A 158 3.95 -4.00 25.93
CA LEU A 158 4.42 -5.12 25.12
C LEU A 158 5.93 -4.98 24.99
N GLN A 159 6.67 -5.82 25.70
CA GLN A 159 8.08 -6.02 25.38
C GLN A 159 8.13 -6.63 23.98
N ALA A 160 8.92 -6.00 23.12
CA ALA A 160 9.21 -6.58 21.82
C ALA A 160 9.77 -7.98 22.01
N PRO A 161 9.27 -8.98 21.29
CA PRO A 161 9.94 -10.26 21.20
C PRO A 161 11.41 -10.06 20.80
N SER A 162 12.31 -10.88 21.34
CA SER A 162 13.74 -10.79 21.02
C SER A 162 14.01 -10.95 19.52
N GLU A 163 13.11 -11.64 18.83
CA GLU A 163 13.14 -11.84 17.38
C GLU A 163 13.06 -10.53 16.60
N TRP A 164 12.50 -9.45 17.15
CA TRP A 164 12.45 -8.14 16.49
C TRP A 164 13.77 -7.37 16.54
N SER A 165 14.77 -7.90 17.26
CA SER A 165 16.10 -7.28 17.35
C SER A 165 16.93 -7.36 16.06
N TYR A 166 16.56 -8.25 15.13
CA TYR A 166 17.28 -8.44 13.86
C TYR A 166 17.06 -7.35 12.80
N MET A 167 16.07 -6.50 13.04
CA MET A 167 15.76 -5.43 12.09
C MET A 167 16.91 -4.42 12.02
N ASP A 168 17.47 -4.22 10.83
CA ASP A 168 18.53 -3.25 10.59
C ASP A 168 18.11 -1.83 11.03
N PRO A 169 19.05 -1.01 11.51
CA PRO A 169 18.78 0.40 11.80
C PRO A 169 18.24 1.12 10.57
N VAL A 170 17.13 1.84 10.72
CA VAL A 170 16.63 2.73 9.67
C VAL A 170 17.34 4.07 9.80
N PRO A 171 18.02 4.55 8.74
CA PRO A 171 18.71 5.82 8.76
C PRO A 171 17.73 6.98 8.99
N ASP A 172 18.26 8.13 9.38
CA ASP A 172 17.49 9.36 9.38
C ASP A 172 17.08 9.72 7.96
N TYR A 173 15.96 10.44 7.84
CA TYR A 173 15.49 10.89 6.55
C TYR A 173 16.52 11.77 5.85
N VAL A 174 16.85 11.40 4.63
CA VAL A 174 17.63 12.18 3.68
C VAL A 174 16.78 12.39 2.42
N PRO A 175 16.64 13.61 1.91
CA PRO A 175 15.87 13.89 0.70
C PRO A 175 16.31 13.02 -0.48
N LEU A 176 15.37 12.42 -1.18
CA LEU A 176 15.53 11.51 -2.33
C LEU A 176 16.24 10.19 -2.02
N ASP A 177 16.64 9.93 -0.78
CA ASP A 177 17.17 8.63 -0.37
C ASP A 177 16.05 7.59 -0.27
N LYS A 178 16.40 6.32 -0.40
CA LYS A 178 15.47 5.19 -0.23
C LYS A 178 15.13 4.92 1.24
N GLY A 179 15.93 5.45 2.17
CA GLY A 179 15.78 5.18 3.60
C GLY A 179 15.69 3.69 3.91
N GLY A 180 14.61 3.27 4.56
CA GLY A 180 14.32 1.86 4.84
C GLY A 180 13.48 1.16 3.78
N LEU A 181 13.18 1.79 2.63
CA LEU A 181 12.40 1.21 1.55
C LEU A 181 13.30 0.47 0.55
N THR A 182 12.79 -0.60 -0.03
CA THR A 182 13.50 -1.36 -1.07
C THR A 182 13.06 -0.87 -2.45
N PRO A 183 13.95 -0.28 -3.26
CA PRO A 183 13.56 0.25 -4.57
C PRO A 183 13.16 -0.83 -5.57
N GLY A 184 13.90 -1.95 -5.58
CA GLY A 184 13.70 -3.03 -6.55
C GLY A 184 12.88 -4.20 -6.01
N MET A 185 12.31 -4.97 -6.93
CA MET A 185 11.39 -6.07 -6.67
C MET A 185 12.05 -7.45 -6.69
N GLY A 186 13.36 -7.53 -6.71
CA GLY A 186 14.11 -8.76 -7.00
C GLY A 186 13.94 -9.92 -6.01
N THR A 187 13.11 -9.81 -4.98
CA THR A 187 12.89 -10.85 -3.97
C THR A 187 11.42 -10.93 -3.56
N THR A 188 11.03 -12.08 -3.03
CA THR A 188 9.70 -12.37 -2.51
C THR A 188 9.22 -11.39 -1.44
N GLY A 189 7.92 -11.35 -1.21
CA GLY A 189 7.20 -10.33 -0.45
C GLY A 189 7.45 -10.19 1.04
N LEU A 190 8.47 -10.84 1.59
CA LEU A 190 8.91 -10.72 2.97
C LEU A 190 9.86 -9.53 3.12
N ARG A 191 9.32 -8.34 3.35
CA ARG A 191 10.12 -7.13 3.58
C ARG A 191 9.44 -6.28 4.65
N ASP A 192 10.23 -5.58 5.43
CA ASP A 192 9.75 -4.75 6.53
C ASP A 192 8.69 -3.71 6.12
N GLU A 193 8.76 -3.24 4.87
CA GLU A 193 7.85 -2.22 4.36
C GLU A 193 6.58 -2.77 3.70
N VAL A 194 6.51 -4.08 3.41
CA VAL A 194 5.34 -4.71 2.76
C VAL A 194 4.48 -5.44 3.79
N GLY A 195 3.26 -4.97 3.97
CA GLY A 195 2.32 -5.52 4.94
C GLY A 195 1.04 -4.67 5.01
N PRO A 196 0.16 -4.92 5.96
CA PRO A 196 -0.94 -4.00 6.24
C PRO A 196 -0.45 -2.57 6.48
N ILE A 197 0.61 -2.42 7.27
CA ILE A 197 1.48 -1.24 7.42
C ILE A 197 2.92 -1.71 7.46
N VAL A 198 3.88 -0.79 7.46
CA VAL A 198 5.29 -1.11 7.67
C VAL A 198 5.50 -1.79 9.03
N HIS A 199 6.28 -2.87 9.09
CA HIS A 199 6.48 -3.66 10.31
C HIS A 199 6.95 -2.81 11.50
N ARG A 200 7.87 -1.87 11.27
CA ARG A 200 8.37 -0.98 12.33
C ARG A 200 7.35 0.05 12.80
N GLN A 201 6.40 0.41 11.93
CA GLN A 201 5.27 1.25 12.33
C GLN A 201 4.29 0.48 13.21
N ALA A 202 4.02 -0.80 12.89
CA ALA A 202 3.25 -1.68 13.77
C ALA A 202 3.94 -1.87 15.12
N ARG A 203 5.26 -2.10 15.10
CA ARG A 203 6.08 -2.17 16.30
C ARG A 203 5.97 -0.89 17.14
N TYR A 204 6.00 0.29 16.50
CA TYR A 204 5.78 1.54 17.22
C TYR A 204 4.41 1.60 17.90
N ILE A 205 3.34 1.18 17.23
CA ILE A 205 1.99 1.15 17.82
C ILE A 205 1.97 0.30 19.10
N MET A 206 2.70 -0.78 19.14
CA MET A 206 2.73 -1.71 20.27
C MET A 206 3.70 -1.25 21.38
N GLU A 207 4.86 -0.72 21.06
CA GLU A 207 5.94 -0.41 22.03
C GLU A 207 5.95 1.04 22.51
N ARG A 208 5.55 1.98 21.67
CA ARG A 208 5.62 3.43 21.92
C ARG A 208 7.03 3.97 22.19
N SER A 209 8.04 3.30 21.67
CA SER A 209 9.42 3.77 21.82
C SER A 209 9.68 5.03 20.98
N ALA A 210 10.53 5.94 21.50
CA ALA A 210 10.91 7.16 20.78
C ALA A 210 11.64 6.84 19.48
N GLU A 211 12.43 5.77 19.46
CA GLU A 211 13.14 5.32 18.26
C GLU A 211 12.16 4.85 17.18
N MET A 212 11.23 3.96 17.49
CA MET A 212 10.26 3.48 16.51
C MET A 212 9.33 4.59 16.04
N ARG A 213 9.07 5.60 16.86
CA ARG A 213 8.38 6.82 16.43
C ARG A 213 9.18 7.59 15.38
N ARG A 214 10.47 7.81 15.62
CA ARG A 214 11.38 8.44 14.65
C ARG A 214 11.40 7.64 13.34
N VAL A 215 11.60 6.35 13.43
CA VAL A 215 11.61 5.42 12.29
C VAL A 215 10.29 5.48 11.53
N SER A 216 9.14 5.51 12.20
CA SER A 216 7.83 5.63 11.58
C SER A 216 7.69 6.91 10.75
N MET A 217 8.15 8.04 11.29
CA MET A 217 8.16 9.31 10.57
C MET A 217 9.11 9.27 9.37
N ASN A 218 10.29 8.69 9.53
CA ASN A 218 11.28 8.57 8.44
C ASN A 218 10.71 7.77 7.25
N TYR A 219 10.00 6.68 7.49
CA TYR A 219 9.33 5.93 6.41
C TYR A 219 8.33 6.81 5.65
N GLY A 220 7.51 7.57 6.35
CA GLY A 220 6.54 8.48 5.71
C GLY A 220 7.19 9.61 4.91
N LEU A 221 8.34 10.12 5.38
CA LEU A 221 9.11 11.13 4.65
C LEU A 221 9.83 10.53 3.42
N THR A 222 10.34 9.31 3.57
CA THR A 222 11.02 8.59 2.48
C THR A 222 10.05 8.20 1.36
N ALA A 223 8.76 8.01 1.66
CA ALA A 223 7.73 7.77 0.63
C ALA A 223 7.76 8.82 -0.48
N ALA A 224 8.11 10.06 -0.16
CA ALA A 224 8.27 11.13 -1.13
C ALA A 224 9.31 10.84 -2.22
N SER A 225 10.31 9.99 -1.94
CA SER A 225 11.33 9.61 -2.92
C SER A 225 10.82 8.62 -3.99
N ILE A 226 9.67 7.96 -3.77
CA ILE A 226 9.11 7.01 -4.72
C ILE A 226 8.54 7.79 -5.92
N PRO A 227 8.86 7.42 -7.18
CA PRO A 227 8.46 8.21 -8.35
C PRO A 227 7.02 7.91 -8.80
N TRP A 228 6.06 8.03 -7.92
CA TRP A 228 4.62 7.84 -8.16
C TRP A 228 3.78 9.13 -8.07
N HIS A 229 4.42 10.26 -7.81
CA HIS A 229 3.75 11.54 -7.58
C HIS A 229 3.37 12.26 -8.88
N VAL A 230 2.60 11.58 -9.73
CA VAL A 230 2.15 12.15 -10.99
C VAL A 230 1.02 13.14 -10.73
N ARG A 231 1.15 14.37 -11.29
CA ARG A 231 0.10 15.40 -11.22
C ARG A 231 -0.58 15.62 -12.56
N GLY A 232 -1.86 15.92 -12.50
CA GLY A 232 -2.62 16.46 -13.62
C GLY A 232 -2.22 17.90 -13.96
N ALA A 233 -2.75 18.41 -15.05
CA ALA A 233 -2.51 19.79 -15.49
C ALA A 233 -3.02 20.83 -14.47
N ASP A 234 -4.00 20.46 -13.68
CA ASP A 234 -4.58 21.25 -12.59
C ASP A 234 -3.77 21.23 -11.29
N GLY A 235 -2.67 20.46 -11.25
CA GLY A 235 -1.82 20.31 -10.08
C GLY A 235 -2.32 19.31 -9.04
N ALA A 236 -3.49 18.69 -9.23
CA ALA A 236 -3.97 17.60 -8.36
C ALA A 236 -3.24 16.29 -8.66
N PRO A 237 -3.13 15.34 -7.70
CA PRO A 237 -2.70 13.98 -7.99
C PRO A 237 -3.51 13.36 -9.13
N LEU A 238 -2.82 12.80 -10.13
CA LEU A 238 -3.46 12.24 -11.32
C LEU A 238 -4.08 10.87 -10.97
N LEU A 239 -5.38 10.74 -11.19
CA LEU A 239 -6.11 9.50 -11.04
C LEU A 239 -6.62 9.03 -12.41
N LEU A 240 -6.14 7.86 -12.87
CA LEU A 240 -6.53 7.28 -14.16
C LEU A 240 -7.71 6.32 -14.00
N ASP A 241 -8.86 6.85 -13.58
CA ASP A 241 -10.10 6.10 -13.30
C ASP A 241 -11.11 6.08 -14.47
N THR A 242 -10.69 6.52 -15.64
CA THR A 242 -11.53 6.63 -16.84
C THR A 242 -11.23 5.50 -17.82
N PRO A 243 -12.23 4.90 -18.50
CA PRO A 243 -12.02 3.87 -19.51
C PRO A 243 -11.12 4.37 -20.64
N ASN A 244 -10.36 3.45 -21.22
CA ASN A 244 -9.57 3.67 -22.43
C ASN A 244 -8.45 4.71 -22.33
N ILE A 245 -7.95 5.03 -21.14
CA ILE A 245 -6.73 5.82 -21.02
C ILE A 245 -5.54 4.87 -21.24
N PRO A 246 -4.83 4.92 -22.36
CA PRO A 246 -3.73 4.02 -22.67
C PRO A 246 -2.43 4.48 -21.98
N LEU A 247 -2.50 4.88 -20.71
CA LEU A 247 -1.37 5.33 -19.91
C LEU A 247 -1.12 4.35 -18.77
N LYS A 248 0.12 4.02 -18.55
CA LYS A 248 0.59 3.20 -17.44
C LYS A 248 1.87 3.80 -16.88
N LEU A 249 1.91 3.97 -15.57
CA LEU A 249 3.14 4.27 -14.86
C LEU A 249 3.94 2.97 -14.75
N GLN A 250 5.05 2.89 -15.43
CA GLN A 250 5.92 1.73 -15.39
C GLN A 250 7.37 2.16 -15.30
N GLN A 251 8.09 1.48 -14.45
CA GLN A 251 9.53 1.50 -14.49
C GLN A 251 10.00 0.54 -15.61
N TYR A 252 10.92 0.31 -16.03
CA TYR A 252 11.90 -0.54 -16.69
C TYR A 252 11.49 -1.63 -17.71
N TYR A 253 10.27 -2.06 -17.96
CA TYR A 253 10.04 -3.13 -18.94
C TYR A 253 9.56 -2.63 -20.30
N GLN A 254 10.47 -2.67 -21.28
CA GLN A 254 10.26 -2.28 -22.68
C GLN A 254 9.42 -3.27 -23.51
N ASN A 255 8.79 -4.26 -22.88
CA ASN A 255 8.23 -5.40 -23.60
C ASN A 255 6.80 -5.20 -24.16
N TYR A 256 6.21 -4.02 -23.96
CA TYR A 256 4.88 -3.71 -24.50
C TYR A 256 4.92 -2.45 -25.35
N PRO A 257 5.27 -2.57 -26.66
CA PRO A 257 5.45 -1.41 -27.53
C PRO A 257 4.16 -0.64 -27.86
N GLU A 258 3.00 -1.21 -27.58
CA GLU A 258 1.69 -0.60 -27.89
C GLU A 258 1.15 0.25 -26.73
N GLU A 259 1.68 0.13 -25.53
CA GLU A 259 1.26 0.90 -24.35
C GLU A 259 2.02 2.22 -24.25
N ARG A 260 1.31 3.30 -24.02
CA ARG A 260 1.93 4.59 -23.70
C ARG A 260 2.38 4.56 -22.24
N ILE A 261 3.66 4.28 -22.06
CA ILE A 261 4.27 4.16 -20.75
C ILE A 261 4.66 5.56 -20.27
N ILE A 262 4.28 5.87 -19.03
CA ILE A 262 4.88 6.97 -18.30
C ILE A 262 6.13 6.39 -17.63
N SER A 263 7.26 6.44 -18.33
CA SER A 263 8.51 5.91 -17.80
C SER A 263 9.07 6.81 -16.70
N VAL A 264 9.77 6.23 -15.74
CA VAL A 264 10.52 6.97 -14.73
C VAL A 264 11.79 7.53 -15.37
N SER A 265 12.25 8.66 -14.89
CA SER A 265 13.41 9.34 -15.47
C SER A 265 14.67 8.49 -15.37
N PRO A 266 15.43 8.34 -16.48
CA PRO A 266 16.74 7.70 -16.43
C PRO A 266 17.72 8.50 -15.55
N GLY A 267 18.63 7.79 -14.89
CA GLY A 267 19.68 8.40 -14.06
C GLY A 267 19.23 8.89 -12.68
N MET A 268 18.09 8.41 -12.19
CA MET A 268 17.72 8.59 -10.78
C MET A 268 18.75 7.94 -9.85
N GLN A 269 18.79 8.41 -8.62
CA GLN A 269 19.70 7.87 -7.59
C GLN A 269 19.48 6.39 -7.31
N PHE A 270 18.23 5.91 -7.43
CA PHE A 270 17.85 4.50 -7.26
C PHE A 270 16.92 4.05 -8.39
N ASP A 271 17.03 2.79 -8.76
CA ASP A 271 16.12 2.12 -9.68
C ASP A 271 14.84 1.70 -8.93
N TRP A 272 13.86 2.58 -8.91
CA TRP A 272 12.57 2.30 -8.29
C TRP A 272 11.71 1.43 -9.20
N ASP A 273 11.23 0.31 -8.65
CA ASP A 273 10.24 -0.53 -9.29
C ASP A 273 8.89 -0.35 -8.58
N ILE A 274 7.89 0.13 -9.34
CA ILE A 274 6.57 0.47 -8.80
C ILE A 274 5.58 -0.55 -9.30
N ASP A 275 5.18 -1.46 -8.43
CA ASP A 275 4.09 -2.38 -8.73
C ASP A 275 3.08 -2.44 -7.57
N ASN A 276 1.96 -3.11 -7.82
CA ASN A 276 0.90 -3.22 -6.83
C ASN A 276 1.11 -4.38 -5.86
N ALA A 277 1.87 -5.41 -6.24
CA ALA A 277 2.10 -6.61 -5.43
C ALA A 277 3.04 -6.37 -4.24
N HIS A 278 3.94 -5.39 -4.35
CA HIS A 278 4.96 -5.12 -3.34
C HIS A 278 4.88 -3.69 -2.80
N ARG A 279 3.69 -3.15 -2.80
CA ARG A 279 3.43 -1.76 -2.41
C ARG A 279 3.60 -1.56 -0.90
N PRO A 280 4.49 -0.66 -0.47
CA PRO A 280 4.59 -0.27 0.94
C PRO A 280 3.41 0.62 1.34
N CYS A 281 3.15 0.72 2.65
CA CYS A 281 2.17 1.65 3.21
C CYS A 281 2.82 2.54 4.29
N PRO A 282 3.74 3.44 3.92
CA PRO A 282 4.54 4.17 4.89
C PRO A 282 3.86 5.44 5.44
N SER A 283 2.79 5.94 4.80
CA SER A 283 2.25 7.28 5.08
C SER A 283 1.13 7.29 6.11
N LEU A 284 0.42 6.17 6.34
CA LEU A 284 -0.71 6.10 7.26
C LEU A 284 -0.32 6.54 8.68
N ILE A 285 0.66 5.87 9.27
CA ILE A 285 1.03 6.14 10.67
C ILE A 285 1.56 7.57 10.87
N PRO A 286 2.44 8.11 10.02
CA PRO A 286 2.81 9.52 10.05
C PRO A 286 1.63 10.49 9.91
N ALA A 287 0.63 10.18 9.06
CA ALA A 287 -0.57 10.99 8.96
C ALA A 287 -1.35 11.05 10.27
N LEU A 288 -1.55 9.88 10.92
CA LEU A 288 -2.26 9.81 12.20
C LEU A 288 -1.49 10.49 13.32
N LEU A 289 -0.17 10.32 13.40
CA LEU A 289 0.70 10.91 14.43
C LEU A 289 0.84 12.44 14.30
N SER A 290 0.73 12.97 13.09
CA SER A 290 0.77 14.41 12.82
C SER A 290 -0.62 15.07 12.79
N GLU A 291 -1.64 14.35 13.27
CA GLU A 291 -3.05 14.79 13.26
C GLU A 291 -3.51 15.22 11.87
N LEU A 292 -3.28 14.34 10.90
CA LEU A 292 -3.64 14.49 9.50
C LEU A 292 -2.94 15.68 8.82
N HIS A 293 -1.65 15.88 9.09
CA HIS A 293 -0.91 16.91 8.35
C HIS A 293 -1.07 16.69 6.83
N PRO A 294 -1.45 17.72 6.07
CA PRO A 294 -1.80 17.58 4.65
C PRO A 294 -0.74 16.91 3.78
N PHE A 295 0.53 17.08 4.11
CA PHE A 295 1.63 16.40 3.42
C PHE A 295 1.48 14.86 3.43
N PHE A 296 1.28 14.25 4.60
CA PHE A 296 1.16 12.79 4.68
C PHE A 296 -0.15 12.26 4.12
N VAL A 297 -1.23 13.06 4.21
CA VAL A 297 -2.50 12.71 3.56
C VAL A 297 -2.33 12.73 2.04
N GLU A 298 -1.65 13.74 1.49
CA GLU A 298 -1.36 13.80 0.05
C GLU A 298 -0.45 12.64 -0.39
N GLU A 299 0.53 12.22 0.44
CA GLU A 299 1.34 11.01 0.19
C GLU A 299 0.47 9.76 0.03
N GLN A 300 -0.48 9.55 0.94
CA GLN A 300 -1.39 8.40 0.86
C GLN A 300 -2.31 8.49 -0.37
N VAL A 301 -2.73 9.69 -0.73
CA VAL A 301 -3.53 9.91 -1.95
C VAL A 301 -2.71 9.60 -3.20
N PHE A 302 -1.45 10.02 -3.27
CA PHE A 302 -0.57 9.65 -4.38
C PHE A 302 -0.36 8.14 -4.48
N SER A 303 -0.14 7.47 -3.35
CA SER A 303 -0.05 6.02 -3.33
C SER A 303 -1.32 5.38 -3.90
N ALA A 304 -2.50 5.84 -3.50
CA ALA A 304 -3.77 5.34 -4.00
C ALA A 304 -4.00 5.63 -5.50
N CYS A 305 -3.65 6.84 -5.97
CA CYS A 305 -3.70 7.16 -7.40
C CYS A 305 -2.76 6.28 -8.22
N ALA A 306 -1.55 6.04 -7.70
CA ALA A 306 -0.57 5.19 -8.34
C ALA A 306 -1.06 3.74 -8.49
N VAL A 307 -2.00 3.27 -7.68
CA VAL A 307 -2.64 1.95 -7.87
C VAL A 307 -3.18 1.82 -9.29
N LEU A 308 -4.07 2.73 -9.72
CA LEU A 308 -4.63 2.69 -11.08
C LEU A 308 -3.62 3.10 -12.14
N ASN A 309 -2.71 4.02 -11.80
CA ASN A 309 -1.70 4.48 -12.75
C ASN A 309 -0.71 3.37 -13.14
N THR A 310 -0.54 2.34 -12.30
CA THR A 310 0.34 1.19 -12.57
C THR A 310 -0.39 -0.01 -13.16
N VAL A 311 -1.74 -0.05 -13.11
CA VAL A 311 -2.51 -1.11 -13.76
C VAL A 311 -2.45 -0.96 -15.27
N THR A 312 -2.20 -2.06 -15.98
CA THR A 312 -2.32 -2.12 -17.44
C THR A 312 -3.73 -1.71 -17.86
N PRO A 313 -3.91 -0.86 -18.89
CA PRO A 313 -5.22 -0.34 -19.31
C PRO A 313 -6.29 -1.42 -19.49
N ASP A 314 -5.95 -2.55 -20.12
CA ASP A 314 -6.88 -3.65 -20.35
C ASP A 314 -7.41 -4.29 -19.05
N TYR A 315 -6.59 -4.31 -18.01
CA TYR A 315 -6.98 -4.84 -16.69
C TYR A 315 -7.89 -3.91 -15.89
N ARG A 316 -7.92 -2.61 -16.23
CA ARG A 316 -8.84 -1.66 -15.57
C ARG A 316 -10.32 -1.92 -15.90
N GLY A 317 -10.59 -2.82 -16.87
CA GLY A 317 -11.92 -3.20 -17.32
C GLY A 317 -12.70 -2.07 -17.99
N ALA A 318 -13.92 -2.34 -18.40
CA ALA A 318 -14.78 -1.38 -19.09
C ALA A 318 -15.09 -0.11 -18.26
N SER A 319 -15.01 -0.21 -16.94
CA SER A 319 -15.20 0.94 -16.03
C SER A 319 -13.97 1.84 -15.91
N GLY A 320 -12.79 1.36 -16.28
CA GLY A 320 -11.52 2.03 -16.03
C GLY A 320 -11.05 2.00 -14.57
N LYS A 321 -11.73 1.25 -13.69
CA LYS A 321 -11.59 1.34 -12.23
C LYS A 321 -11.11 0.07 -11.55
N LEU A 322 -10.89 -1.02 -12.29
CA LEU A 322 -10.45 -2.27 -11.71
C LEU A 322 -8.94 -2.23 -11.40
N VAL A 323 -8.55 -2.90 -10.31
CA VAL A 323 -7.17 -2.89 -9.82
C VAL A 323 -6.51 -4.26 -9.81
N ASP A 324 -7.26 -5.30 -10.17
CA ASP A 324 -6.79 -6.68 -10.21
C ASP A 324 -5.86 -6.90 -11.41
N GLN A 325 -4.63 -7.33 -11.16
CA GLN A 325 -3.62 -7.65 -12.16
C GLN A 325 -3.21 -9.12 -12.13
N GLY A 326 -4.06 -10.00 -11.61
CA GLY A 326 -3.84 -11.44 -11.65
C GLY A 326 -3.12 -12.02 -10.43
N GLN A 327 -2.97 -11.26 -9.34
CA GLN A 327 -2.47 -11.77 -8.07
C GLN A 327 -3.32 -11.29 -6.90
N GLY A 328 -3.72 -12.20 -6.01
CA GLY A 328 -4.51 -11.82 -4.82
C GLY A 328 -3.81 -10.80 -3.92
N ARG A 329 -2.49 -10.79 -3.91
CA ARG A 329 -1.68 -9.80 -3.20
C ARG A 329 -1.79 -8.39 -3.82
N ASP A 330 -1.79 -8.29 -5.15
CA ASP A 330 -1.98 -7.01 -5.86
C ASP A 330 -3.32 -6.40 -5.48
N TRP A 331 -4.37 -7.21 -5.51
CA TRP A 331 -5.70 -6.80 -5.11
C TRP A 331 -5.71 -6.31 -3.66
N ALA A 332 -5.09 -7.07 -2.75
CA ALA A 332 -5.06 -6.74 -1.33
C ALA A 332 -4.42 -5.37 -1.07
N TRP A 333 -3.22 -5.13 -1.58
CA TRP A 333 -2.51 -3.88 -1.31
C TRP A 333 -3.06 -2.70 -2.09
N SER A 334 -3.58 -2.93 -3.29
CA SER A 334 -4.29 -1.90 -4.05
C SER A 334 -5.53 -1.42 -3.33
N MET A 335 -6.37 -2.35 -2.88
CA MET A 335 -7.59 -2.01 -2.15
C MET A 335 -7.30 -1.38 -0.79
N ARG A 336 -6.22 -1.81 -0.09
CA ARG A 336 -5.74 -1.16 1.15
C ARG A 336 -5.45 0.32 0.92
N ASP A 337 -4.66 0.66 -0.08
CA ASP A 337 -4.24 2.04 -0.33
C ASP A 337 -5.42 2.93 -0.72
N LEU A 338 -6.35 2.40 -1.53
CA LEU A 338 -7.59 3.08 -1.89
C LEU A 338 -8.50 3.32 -0.67
N LEU A 339 -8.69 2.31 0.19
CA LEU A 339 -9.47 2.42 1.43
C LEU A 339 -8.88 3.44 2.39
N LEU A 340 -7.56 3.45 2.55
CA LEU A 340 -6.89 4.39 3.45
C LEU A 340 -6.97 5.82 2.92
N ALA A 341 -6.78 6.05 1.62
CA ALA A 341 -6.98 7.36 1.01
C ALA A 341 -8.43 7.84 1.18
N TYR A 342 -9.41 6.98 0.88
CA TYR A 342 -10.83 7.25 1.09
C TYR A 342 -11.12 7.67 2.54
N ALA A 343 -10.63 6.91 3.51
CA ALA A 343 -10.88 7.17 4.92
C ALA A 343 -10.19 8.45 5.43
N LEU A 344 -8.95 8.70 5.02
CA LEU A 344 -8.21 9.92 5.38
C LEU A 344 -8.89 11.16 4.80
N LEU A 345 -9.29 11.12 3.53
CA LEU A 345 -9.99 12.24 2.89
C LEU A 345 -11.35 12.53 3.54
N ARG A 346 -12.09 11.50 3.96
CA ARG A 346 -13.34 11.68 4.73
C ARG A 346 -13.13 12.27 6.12
N SER A 347 -11.93 12.11 6.68
CA SER A 347 -11.58 12.64 8.01
C SER A 347 -11.10 14.09 7.97
N MET A 348 -11.03 14.69 6.78
CA MET A 348 -10.62 16.08 6.55
C MET A 348 -11.74 16.89 5.90
N PRO A 349 -11.73 18.23 6.04
CA PRO A 349 -12.53 19.07 5.16
C PRO A 349 -12.18 18.83 3.69
N PRO A 350 -13.13 18.92 2.76
CA PRO A 350 -12.87 18.77 1.34
C PRO A 350 -11.72 19.67 0.87
N GLN A 351 -10.86 19.12 0.04
CA GLN A 351 -9.68 19.81 -0.51
C GLN A 351 -9.81 19.85 -2.03
N ASP A 352 -9.86 21.03 -2.62
CA ASP A 352 -10.00 21.22 -4.08
C ASP A 352 -8.72 20.89 -4.90
N TRP A 353 -7.62 20.70 -4.22
CA TRP A 353 -6.34 20.30 -4.81
C TRP A 353 -6.05 18.79 -4.68
N LEU A 354 -7.00 18.01 -4.17
CA LEU A 354 -6.97 16.54 -4.11
C LEU A 354 -8.16 15.96 -4.90
N PRO A 355 -8.07 14.70 -5.38
CA PRO A 355 -9.22 14.01 -5.93
C PRO A 355 -10.37 13.94 -4.91
N GLU A 356 -11.59 14.00 -5.40
CA GLU A 356 -12.77 13.89 -4.55
C GLU A 356 -12.88 12.49 -3.91
N VAL A 357 -13.41 12.44 -2.70
CA VAL A 357 -13.70 11.17 -2.00
C VAL A 357 -14.58 10.26 -2.85
N ALA A 358 -15.53 10.83 -3.60
CA ALA A 358 -16.44 10.09 -4.49
C ALA A 358 -15.71 9.31 -5.59
N CYS A 359 -14.54 9.77 -6.04
CA CYS A 359 -13.73 9.04 -7.01
C CYS A 359 -13.21 7.71 -6.42
N PHE A 360 -12.68 7.76 -5.20
CA PHE A 360 -12.22 6.56 -4.51
C PHE A 360 -13.38 5.63 -4.15
N ASP A 361 -14.50 6.17 -3.72
CA ASP A 361 -15.73 5.41 -3.47
C ASP A 361 -16.16 4.62 -4.73
N ALA A 362 -16.21 5.27 -5.88
CA ALA A 362 -16.57 4.64 -7.14
C ALA A 362 -15.60 3.53 -7.57
N ILE A 363 -14.31 3.67 -7.27
CA ILE A 363 -13.31 2.64 -7.54
C ILE A 363 -13.52 1.45 -6.60
N LEU A 364 -13.70 1.70 -5.32
CA LEU A 364 -13.96 0.66 -4.31
C LEU A 364 -15.22 -0.13 -4.65
N VAL A 365 -16.31 0.55 -5.00
CA VAL A 365 -17.58 -0.06 -5.41
C VAL A 365 -17.40 -0.94 -6.65
N ALA A 366 -16.72 -0.47 -7.69
CA ALA A 366 -16.50 -1.25 -8.91
C ALA A 366 -15.73 -2.56 -8.64
N ASN A 367 -14.71 -2.50 -7.77
CA ASN A 367 -13.94 -3.69 -7.40
C ASN A 367 -14.74 -4.65 -6.51
N LEU A 368 -15.58 -4.14 -5.61
CA LEU A 368 -16.50 -4.97 -4.82
C LEU A 368 -17.52 -5.69 -5.72
N GLU A 369 -18.13 -5.00 -6.67
CA GLU A 369 -19.07 -5.60 -7.63
C GLU A 369 -18.41 -6.73 -8.41
N ARG A 370 -17.19 -6.52 -8.88
CA ARG A 370 -16.42 -7.57 -9.56
C ARG A 370 -16.14 -8.75 -8.63
N ALA A 371 -15.66 -8.50 -7.42
CA ALA A 371 -15.31 -9.54 -6.46
C ALA A 371 -16.52 -10.39 -6.06
N VAL A 372 -17.67 -9.77 -5.75
CA VAL A 372 -18.91 -10.49 -5.43
C VAL A 372 -19.41 -11.30 -6.63
N LYS A 373 -19.34 -10.73 -7.84
CA LYS A 373 -19.68 -11.48 -9.07
C LYS A 373 -18.77 -12.70 -9.24
N ALA A 374 -17.48 -12.57 -8.94
CA ALA A 374 -16.52 -13.67 -9.04
C ALA A 374 -16.82 -14.81 -8.05
N LEU A 375 -17.33 -14.50 -6.85
CA LEU A 375 -17.82 -15.54 -5.91
C LEU A 375 -18.97 -16.39 -6.46
N GLY A 376 -19.71 -15.90 -7.44
CA GLY A 376 -20.76 -16.65 -8.15
C GLY A 376 -20.23 -17.55 -9.27
N VAL A 377 -18.96 -17.47 -9.63
CA VAL A 377 -18.36 -18.28 -10.70
C VAL A 377 -18.12 -19.72 -10.21
N PRO A 378 -18.64 -20.75 -10.90
CA PRO A 378 -18.41 -22.14 -10.53
C PRO A 378 -16.91 -22.48 -10.45
N GLY A 379 -16.52 -23.24 -9.44
CA GLY A 379 -15.13 -23.56 -9.14
C GLY A 379 -14.45 -22.46 -8.34
N MET A 380 -14.12 -21.34 -8.95
CA MET A 380 -13.42 -20.24 -8.29
C MET A 380 -14.14 -19.76 -7.01
N GLY A 381 -15.43 -19.40 -7.12
CA GLY A 381 -16.22 -18.94 -5.97
C GLY A 381 -16.51 -20.05 -4.95
N GLN A 382 -16.56 -21.32 -5.35
CA GLN A 382 -16.69 -22.45 -4.44
C GLN A 382 -15.45 -22.62 -3.55
N LEU A 383 -14.27 -22.29 -4.08
CA LEU A 383 -13.01 -22.24 -3.34
C LEU A 383 -12.83 -20.94 -2.52
N GLY A 384 -13.76 -19.98 -2.62
CA GLY A 384 -13.69 -18.69 -1.94
C GLY A 384 -12.74 -17.69 -2.58
N MET A 385 -12.38 -17.90 -3.84
CA MET A 385 -11.56 -17.00 -4.64
C MET A 385 -12.46 -15.98 -5.36
N PHE A 386 -12.09 -14.73 -5.33
CA PHE A 386 -12.81 -13.64 -6.00
C PHE A 386 -11.88 -12.66 -6.74
N TRP A 387 -10.60 -13.00 -6.80
CA TRP A 387 -9.58 -12.35 -7.62
C TRP A 387 -9.18 -13.29 -8.75
N GLU A 388 -8.70 -12.76 -9.85
CA GLU A 388 -8.07 -13.57 -10.89
C GLU A 388 -6.60 -13.79 -10.50
N GLU A 389 -6.18 -15.04 -10.43
CA GLU A 389 -4.78 -15.39 -10.45
C GLU A 389 -4.37 -15.59 -11.89
N ASP A 390 -3.40 -14.84 -12.38
CA ASP A 390 -2.73 -15.23 -13.61
C ASP A 390 -2.29 -16.67 -13.45
N ALA A 391 -2.59 -17.47 -14.46
CA ALA A 391 -2.05 -18.80 -14.53
C ALA A 391 -0.52 -18.63 -14.51
N TYR A 392 0.04 -18.58 -13.31
CA TYR A 392 1.47 -18.74 -13.17
C TYR A 392 1.75 -20.14 -13.71
N ASP A 393 2.18 -20.19 -14.96
CA ASP A 393 2.89 -21.34 -15.52
C ASP A 393 4.26 -21.51 -14.80
N SER A 394 4.40 -20.88 -13.62
CA SER A 394 5.51 -21.17 -12.73
C SER A 394 5.27 -22.59 -12.23
N GLU A 395 5.95 -23.51 -12.88
CA GLU A 395 6.11 -24.87 -12.42
C GLU A 395 6.29 -24.83 -10.90
N PRO A 396 5.42 -25.51 -10.11
CA PRO A 396 5.68 -25.66 -8.69
C PRO A 396 7.09 -26.23 -8.59
N ASN A 397 7.96 -25.53 -7.87
CA ASN A 397 9.37 -25.93 -7.77
C ASN A 397 9.42 -27.41 -7.35
N PRO A 398 9.86 -28.34 -8.21
CA PRO A 398 9.81 -29.78 -7.94
C PRO A 398 10.64 -30.18 -6.72
N THR A 399 11.51 -29.30 -6.25
CA THR A 399 12.29 -29.46 -5.01
C THR A 399 11.42 -29.40 -3.76
N PHE A 400 10.28 -28.71 -3.78
CA PHE A 400 9.40 -28.59 -2.63
C PHE A 400 8.45 -29.79 -2.44
N TRP A 401 8.14 -30.52 -3.51
CA TRP A 401 7.13 -31.57 -3.51
C TRP A 401 7.60 -32.80 -4.29
N PRO A 402 8.51 -33.61 -3.74
CA PRO A 402 8.93 -34.84 -4.42
C PRO A 402 7.78 -35.82 -4.67
N SER A 403 6.71 -35.74 -3.84
CA SER A 403 5.51 -36.57 -3.96
C SER A 403 4.41 -35.93 -4.84
N ILE A 404 4.43 -34.61 -5.02
CA ILE A 404 3.47 -33.91 -5.88
C ILE A 404 4.18 -33.61 -7.20
N ARG A 405 4.21 -34.57 -8.10
CA ARG A 405 4.67 -34.37 -9.48
C ARG A 405 3.71 -33.47 -10.26
N THR A 406 3.45 -32.27 -9.73
CA THR A 406 2.59 -31.26 -10.37
C THR A 406 3.35 -30.39 -11.35
N GLY A 407 4.69 -30.46 -11.36
CA GLY A 407 5.60 -29.59 -12.07
C GLY A 407 5.54 -29.58 -13.60
N GLN A 408 4.52 -30.21 -14.19
CA GLN A 408 4.31 -30.20 -15.65
C GLN A 408 2.83 -30.01 -16.03
N ARG A 409 1.95 -29.69 -15.05
CA ARG A 409 0.53 -29.53 -15.33
C ARG A 409 0.15 -28.05 -15.36
N PRO A 410 -0.34 -27.55 -16.49
CA PRO A 410 -0.85 -26.18 -16.52
C PRO A 410 -2.00 -26.04 -15.52
N GLY A 411 -1.94 -25.03 -14.67
CA GLY A 411 -2.89 -24.84 -13.58
C GLY A 411 -2.91 -23.42 -13.06
N VAL A 412 -3.89 -23.12 -12.21
CA VAL A 412 -3.94 -21.91 -11.39
C VAL A 412 -3.54 -22.32 -9.99
N TYR A 413 -2.50 -21.70 -9.47
CA TYR A 413 -1.95 -21.97 -8.15
C TYR A 413 -2.18 -20.76 -7.25
N THR A 414 -2.69 -20.99 -6.05
CA THR A 414 -2.85 -19.93 -5.07
C THR A 414 -1.77 -20.03 -4.01
N GLY A 415 -1.07 -18.93 -3.79
CA GLY A 415 -0.02 -18.83 -2.79
C GLY A 415 -0.54 -18.46 -1.40
N MET A 416 0.36 -18.56 -0.43
CA MET A 416 0.19 -18.11 0.94
C MET A 416 0.00 -16.58 1.05
N ILE A 417 0.62 -15.82 0.16
CA ILE A 417 0.55 -14.34 0.11
C ILE A 417 -0.86 -13.80 -0.13
N VAL A 418 -1.76 -14.64 -0.60
CA VAL A 418 -3.19 -14.31 -0.77
C VAL A 418 -3.87 -14.06 0.58
N ASN A 419 -3.36 -14.61 1.68
CA ASN A 419 -3.94 -14.39 3.01
C ASN A 419 -3.91 -12.91 3.45
N TYR A 420 -3.11 -12.06 2.82
CA TYR A 420 -3.11 -10.61 3.02
C TYR A 420 -4.47 -9.95 2.72
N ILE A 421 -5.28 -10.57 1.89
CA ILE A 421 -6.65 -10.14 1.58
C ILE A 421 -7.50 -9.98 2.85
N ALA A 422 -7.33 -10.85 3.86
CA ALA A 422 -8.10 -10.81 5.09
C ALA A 422 -8.02 -9.45 5.80
N TYR A 423 -6.84 -8.82 5.82
CA TYR A 423 -6.62 -7.52 6.46
C TYR A 423 -7.33 -6.39 5.70
N THR A 424 -7.26 -6.45 4.39
CA THR A 424 -7.92 -5.47 3.51
C THR A 424 -9.44 -5.57 3.60
N LEU A 425 -9.98 -6.79 3.68
CA LEU A 425 -11.42 -7.01 3.88
C LEU A 425 -11.90 -6.44 5.21
N ASP A 426 -11.13 -6.62 6.30
CA ASP A 426 -11.48 -6.06 7.60
C ASP A 426 -11.44 -4.53 7.59
N TRP A 427 -10.47 -3.91 6.92
CA TRP A 427 -10.47 -2.47 6.70
C TRP A 427 -11.65 -2.00 5.87
N GLY A 428 -11.98 -2.71 4.78
CA GLY A 428 -13.14 -2.38 3.95
C GLY A 428 -14.44 -2.35 4.74
N ARG A 429 -14.65 -3.36 5.58
CA ARG A 429 -15.81 -3.43 6.49
C ARG A 429 -15.86 -2.26 7.48
N ARG A 430 -14.70 -1.89 8.07
CA ARG A 430 -14.62 -0.81 9.09
C ARG A 430 -14.67 0.58 8.49
N LEU A 431 -14.00 0.82 7.36
CA LEU A 431 -13.78 2.16 6.81
C LEU A 431 -14.82 2.56 5.76
N HIS A 432 -15.19 1.63 4.89
CA HIS A 432 -16.14 1.89 3.81
C HIS A 432 -17.57 1.59 4.22
N GLY A 433 -17.79 0.48 4.92
CA GLY A 433 -19.09 0.11 5.49
C GLY A 433 -20.08 -0.50 4.49
N ASP A 434 -19.70 -0.75 3.25
CA ASP A 434 -20.53 -1.49 2.30
C ASP A 434 -20.65 -2.95 2.75
N PRO A 435 -21.89 -3.53 2.83
CA PRO A 435 -22.09 -4.87 3.33
C PRO A 435 -21.38 -5.97 2.53
N ARG A 436 -21.04 -5.71 1.28
CA ARG A 436 -20.29 -6.62 0.42
C ARG A 436 -18.91 -6.95 0.97
N TRP A 437 -18.29 -6.05 1.74
CA TRP A 437 -17.03 -6.35 2.44
C TRP A 437 -17.18 -7.50 3.42
N SER A 438 -18.27 -7.52 4.18
CA SER A 438 -18.55 -8.61 5.14
C SER A 438 -18.86 -9.92 4.42
N GLU A 439 -19.57 -9.86 3.29
CA GLU A 439 -19.84 -11.03 2.44
C GLU A 439 -18.52 -11.64 1.93
N LEU A 440 -17.63 -10.82 1.36
CA LEU A 440 -16.32 -11.25 0.88
C LEU A 440 -15.45 -11.78 2.01
N GLN A 441 -15.44 -11.12 3.17
CA GLN A 441 -14.67 -11.55 4.35
C GLN A 441 -15.13 -12.92 4.84
N THR A 442 -16.44 -13.14 4.95
CA THR A 442 -17.01 -14.42 5.35
C THR A 442 -16.65 -15.52 4.33
N ALA A 443 -16.87 -15.27 3.03
CA ALA A 443 -16.56 -16.23 1.99
C ALA A 443 -15.05 -16.57 1.95
N PHE A 444 -14.18 -15.59 2.12
CA PHE A 444 -12.74 -15.78 2.17
C PHE A 444 -12.32 -16.61 3.38
N ALA A 445 -12.80 -16.26 4.58
CA ALA A 445 -12.46 -16.98 5.79
C ALA A 445 -12.97 -18.43 5.79
N GLU A 446 -14.23 -18.65 5.40
CA GLU A 446 -14.83 -19.99 5.42
C GLU A 446 -14.36 -20.86 4.28
N ARG A 447 -14.50 -20.37 3.04
CA ARG A 447 -14.28 -21.20 1.85
C ARG A 447 -12.80 -21.27 1.50
N PHE A 448 -12.08 -20.13 1.53
CA PHE A 448 -10.67 -20.11 1.14
C PHE A 448 -9.75 -20.49 2.31
N GLN A 449 -9.80 -19.77 3.43
CA GLN A 449 -8.87 -20.04 4.52
C GLN A 449 -9.22 -21.34 5.27
N ALA A 450 -10.34 -21.39 5.97
CA ALA A 450 -10.65 -22.52 6.86
C ALA A 450 -10.71 -23.86 6.12
N ARG A 451 -11.48 -23.98 5.05
CA ARG A 451 -11.60 -25.26 4.31
C ARG A 451 -10.31 -25.67 3.63
N ARG A 452 -9.51 -24.71 3.14
CA ARG A 452 -8.19 -24.99 2.59
C ARG A 452 -7.26 -25.56 3.67
N PHE A 453 -7.22 -24.96 4.85
CA PHE A 453 -6.46 -25.47 5.98
C PHE A 453 -6.95 -26.86 6.43
N LEU A 454 -8.24 -27.06 6.59
CA LEU A 454 -8.81 -28.36 6.99
C LEU A 454 -8.52 -29.48 5.98
N ALA A 455 -8.37 -29.14 4.70
CA ALA A 455 -8.08 -30.09 3.63
C ALA A 455 -6.59 -30.35 3.45
N SER A 456 -5.72 -29.39 3.72
CA SER A 456 -4.29 -29.45 3.38
C SER A 456 -3.35 -29.25 4.57
N GLY A 457 -3.87 -28.94 5.76
CA GLY A 457 -3.04 -28.68 6.95
C GLY A 457 -2.03 -27.55 6.70
N PRO A 458 -0.80 -27.68 7.21
CA PRO A 458 0.23 -26.66 7.05
C PRO A 458 0.64 -26.42 5.58
N PHE A 459 0.28 -27.32 4.67
CA PHE A 459 0.52 -27.12 3.25
C PHE A 459 -0.31 -25.98 2.64
N CYS A 460 -1.34 -25.48 3.33
CA CYS A 460 -2.06 -24.26 2.93
C CYS A 460 -1.17 -23.01 2.93
N PHE A 461 -0.01 -23.06 3.57
CA PHE A 461 0.99 -21.99 3.54
C PHE A 461 1.89 -22.04 2.29
N LEU A 462 1.67 -23.01 1.40
CA LEU A 462 2.39 -23.17 0.15
C LEU A 462 1.44 -22.95 -1.05
N ASN A 463 2.01 -22.90 -2.24
CA ASN A 463 1.23 -22.80 -3.47
C ASN A 463 0.47 -24.12 -3.71
N LEU A 464 -0.85 -24.06 -3.66
CA LEU A 464 -1.72 -25.19 -3.93
C LEU A 464 -2.55 -24.94 -5.20
N PRO A 465 -2.78 -25.97 -6.03
CA PRO A 465 -3.56 -25.81 -7.24
C PRO A 465 -5.04 -25.60 -6.91
N ALA A 466 -5.62 -24.52 -7.43
CA ALA A 466 -7.07 -24.29 -7.44
C ALA A 466 -7.70 -24.86 -8.72
N ARG A 467 -6.93 -24.90 -9.82
CA ARG A 467 -7.31 -25.45 -11.11
C ARG A 467 -6.15 -26.28 -11.67
N LEU A 468 -6.43 -27.44 -12.20
CA LEU A 468 -5.48 -28.27 -12.92
C LEU A 468 -6.06 -28.71 -14.27
N GLU A 469 -5.23 -28.70 -15.32
CA GLU A 469 -5.62 -29.18 -16.67
C GLU A 469 -6.93 -28.54 -17.17
N GLY A 470 -7.11 -27.24 -16.86
CA GLY A 470 -8.31 -26.48 -17.26
C GLY A 470 -9.55 -26.73 -16.39
N ARG A 471 -9.48 -27.58 -15.38
CA ARG A 471 -10.62 -27.90 -14.50
C ARG A 471 -10.44 -27.34 -13.10
N TRP A 472 -11.37 -26.51 -12.65
CA TRP A 472 -11.46 -26.05 -11.28
C TRP A 472 -11.85 -27.18 -10.33
N PHE A 473 -11.25 -27.22 -9.16
CA PHE A 473 -11.77 -28.04 -8.07
C PHE A 473 -13.06 -27.42 -7.53
N SER A 474 -14.01 -28.26 -7.12
CA SER A 474 -15.26 -27.81 -6.50
C SER A 474 -15.10 -27.56 -4.99
N ASP A 475 -14.08 -28.17 -4.39
CA ASP A 475 -13.67 -27.93 -2.99
C ASP A 475 -12.20 -28.29 -2.77
N TRP A 476 -11.65 -27.82 -1.64
CA TRP A 476 -10.25 -28.05 -1.28
C TRP A 476 -9.93 -29.51 -0.93
N ARG A 477 -10.92 -30.34 -0.58
CA ARG A 477 -10.72 -31.79 -0.32
C ARG A 477 -10.45 -32.54 -1.62
N GLN A 478 -11.17 -32.19 -2.68
CA GLN A 478 -10.87 -32.74 -4.00
C GLN A 478 -9.45 -32.39 -4.45
N MET A 479 -9.04 -31.14 -4.21
CA MET A 479 -7.67 -30.71 -4.47
C MET A 479 -6.67 -31.57 -3.67
N ALA A 480 -6.86 -31.68 -2.35
CA ALA A 480 -5.97 -32.45 -1.47
C ALA A 480 -5.85 -33.92 -1.91
N GLN A 481 -6.96 -34.56 -2.30
CA GLN A 481 -6.96 -35.90 -2.85
C GLN A 481 -6.19 -35.99 -4.18
N ALA A 482 -6.40 -35.02 -5.07
CA ALA A 482 -5.73 -35.00 -6.37
C ALA A 482 -4.20 -34.85 -6.28
N VAL A 483 -3.71 -34.20 -5.22
CA VAL A 483 -2.29 -34.04 -4.94
C VAL A 483 -1.75 -35.06 -3.91
N GLY A 484 -2.59 -35.99 -3.44
CA GLY A 484 -2.17 -37.10 -2.58
C GLY A 484 -1.95 -36.75 -1.11
N LEU A 485 -2.59 -35.70 -0.59
CA LEU A 485 -2.52 -35.34 0.82
C LEU A 485 -3.37 -36.28 1.69
N PRO A 486 -2.91 -36.68 2.90
CA PRO A 486 -3.69 -37.46 3.85
C PRO A 486 -4.96 -36.71 4.31
N ALA A 487 -6.06 -37.47 4.52
CA ALA A 487 -7.33 -36.88 4.93
C ALA A 487 -7.31 -36.21 6.32
N ASP A 488 -6.39 -36.59 7.18
CA ASP A 488 -6.19 -36.06 8.53
C ASP A 488 -5.05 -35.06 8.66
N ILE A 489 -4.51 -34.59 7.53
CA ILE A 489 -3.31 -33.75 7.45
C ILE A 489 -3.39 -32.50 8.35
N ALA A 490 -4.56 -31.88 8.50
CA ALA A 490 -4.74 -30.70 9.35
C ALA A 490 -4.55 -30.99 10.86
N ARG A 491 -4.63 -32.25 11.26
CA ARG A 491 -4.44 -32.70 12.66
C ARG A 491 -3.02 -33.20 12.93
N GLN A 492 -2.22 -33.36 11.90
CA GLN A 492 -0.85 -33.81 12.07
C GLN A 492 0.01 -32.67 12.63
N PRO A 493 0.99 -32.95 13.50
CA PRO A 493 1.85 -31.94 14.09
C PRO A 493 2.62 -31.17 12.99
N TRP A 494 2.50 -29.84 12.95
CA TRP A 494 3.20 -28.99 11.98
C TRP A 494 4.71 -29.22 11.97
N HIS A 495 5.27 -29.37 13.17
CA HIS A 495 6.70 -29.60 13.35
C HIS A 495 7.20 -30.96 12.83
N ALA A 496 6.30 -31.87 12.44
CA ALA A 496 6.70 -33.09 11.73
C ALA A 496 7.13 -32.79 10.27
N PHE A 497 6.71 -31.64 9.75
CA PHE A 497 7.05 -31.14 8.42
C PHE A 497 8.21 -30.15 8.42
N ASP A 498 8.63 -29.68 9.61
CA ASP A 498 9.80 -28.81 9.82
C ASP A 498 11.15 -29.53 9.63
N LYS A 499 11.16 -30.82 9.34
CA LYS A 499 12.41 -31.48 8.97
C LYS A 499 12.83 -31.01 7.59
N PRO A 500 14.06 -30.52 7.44
CA PRO A 500 14.50 -29.91 6.23
C PRO A 500 14.31 -30.87 5.06
N VAL A 501 13.43 -30.57 4.15
CA VAL A 501 13.70 -30.86 2.77
C VAL A 501 14.85 -29.90 2.46
N ASN A 502 16.07 -30.33 2.62
CA ASN A 502 17.40 -29.76 2.39
C ASN A 502 17.53 -28.32 1.82
N ASP A 503 16.54 -27.47 2.01
CA ASP A 503 16.53 -26.08 1.55
C ASP A 503 16.38 -25.14 2.75
N PRO A 504 17.44 -24.40 3.14
CA PRO A 504 17.39 -23.45 4.24
C PRO A 504 16.31 -22.34 4.03
N ARG A 505 15.84 -22.13 2.80
CA ARG A 505 14.78 -21.14 2.49
C ARG A 505 13.38 -21.60 2.93
N VAL A 506 13.16 -22.88 3.19
CA VAL A 506 11.88 -23.41 3.71
C VAL A 506 11.67 -22.96 5.17
N TYR A 507 12.73 -22.71 5.91
CA TYR A 507 12.68 -22.29 7.30
C TYR A 507 12.24 -20.84 7.49
N GLU A 508 12.55 -19.95 6.54
CA GLU A 508 12.16 -18.54 6.58
C GLU A 508 10.67 -18.32 6.27
N TYR A 509 10.05 -19.24 5.55
CA TYR A 509 8.64 -19.11 5.14
C TYR A 509 7.62 -19.58 6.20
N THR A 510 8.04 -20.25 7.28
CA THR A 510 7.11 -20.90 8.21
C THR A 510 6.54 -20.00 9.27
N THR A 511 7.14 -18.84 9.57
CA THR A 511 6.75 -18.00 10.71
C THR A 511 5.73 -16.91 10.38
N GLU A 512 5.83 -16.25 9.23
CA GLU A 512 4.91 -15.17 8.83
C GLU A 512 3.54 -15.69 8.39
N TYR A 513 3.53 -16.75 7.60
CA TYR A 513 2.30 -17.23 6.96
C TYR A 513 1.30 -17.86 7.92
N PRO A 514 1.71 -18.66 8.93
CA PRO A 514 0.82 -19.07 10.00
C PRO A 514 0.21 -17.87 10.74
N ALA A 515 0.99 -16.84 11.04
CA ALA A 515 0.50 -15.63 11.69
C ALA A 515 -0.54 -14.90 10.83
N THR A 516 -0.20 -14.65 9.56
CA THR A 516 -1.11 -13.97 8.62
C THR A 516 -2.42 -14.71 8.47
N PHE A 517 -2.37 -16.02 8.36
CA PHE A 517 -3.54 -16.87 8.22
C PHE A 517 -4.39 -16.90 9.48
N TYR A 518 -3.77 -17.14 10.64
CA TYR A 518 -4.45 -17.18 11.95
C TYR A 518 -5.16 -15.86 12.25
N HIS A 519 -4.45 -14.74 12.13
CA HIS A 519 -5.03 -13.43 12.40
C HIS A 519 -6.12 -13.06 11.40
N GLY A 520 -5.99 -13.49 10.14
CA GLY A 520 -7.04 -13.34 9.13
C GLY A 520 -8.34 -14.05 9.53
N LEU A 521 -8.26 -15.30 10.01
CA LEU A 521 -9.41 -16.04 10.53
C LEU A 521 -10.01 -15.38 11.78
N LYS A 522 -9.16 -14.91 12.72
CA LYS A 522 -9.62 -14.21 13.93
C LYS A 522 -10.34 -12.91 13.60
N LEU A 523 -9.83 -12.10 12.67
CA LEU A 523 -10.50 -10.88 12.20
C LEU A 523 -11.89 -11.19 11.62
N ALA A 524 -12.00 -12.25 10.82
CA ALA A 524 -13.27 -12.66 10.25
C ALA A 524 -14.24 -13.20 11.32
N GLN A 525 -13.75 -13.98 12.30
CA GLN A 525 -14.55 -14.45 13.43
C GLN A 525 -15.10 -13.27 14.26
N GLU A 526 -14.28 -12.27 14.56
CA GLU A 526 -14.69 -11.03 15.23
C GLU A 526 -15.71 -10.22 14.41
N ALA A 527 -15.66 -10.35 13.10
CA ALA A 527 -16.62 -9.74 12.17
C ALA A 527 -17.92 -10.54 12.01
N GLY A 528 -18.05 -11.70 12.65
CA GLY A 528 -19.25 -12.54 12.62
C GLY A 528 -19.20 -13.73 11.66
N ALA A 529 -18.06 -14.05 11.05
CA ALA A 529 -17.87 -15.28 10.26
C ALA A 529 -17.77 -16.51 11.22
N ASN A 530 -18.88 -16.90 11.78
CA ASN A 530 -18.99 -17.99 12.78
C ASN A 530 -19.46 -19.28 12.10
N SER A 531 -18.56 -19.94 11.38
CA SER A 531 -18.83 -21.26 10.83
C SER A 531 -18.03 -22.34 11.60
N ALA A 532 -18.57 -23.57 11.62
CA ALA A 532 -17.88 -24.70 12.23
C ALA A 532 -16.49 -24.95 11.61
N ASP A 533 -16.31 -24.64 10.32
CA ASP A 533 -15.04 -24.78 9.63
C ASP A 533 -14.02 -23.74 10.15
N VAL A 534 -14.42 -22.46 10.33
CA VAL A 534 -13.59 -21.38 10.88
C VAL A 534 -13.18 -21.71 12.33
N ASP A 535 -14.15 -22.06 13.17
CA ASP A 535 -13.88 -22.40 14.57
C ASP A 535 -12.94 -23.61 14.72
N THR A 536 -13.17 -24.65 13.90
CA THR A 536 -12.30 -25.84 13.89
C THR A 536 -10.89 -25.51 13.41
N ALA A 537 -10.77 -24.70 12.36
CA ALA A 537 -9.47 -24.28 11.85
C ALA A 537 -8.69 -23.47 12.90
N ILE A 538 -9.34 -22.50 13.55
CA ILE A 538 -8.73 -21.71 14.64
C ILE A 538 -8.29 -22.62 15.78
N ALA A 539 -9.16 -23.52 16.28
CA ALA A 539 -8.83 -24.41 17.39
C ALA A 539 -7.64 -25.34 17.06
N LEU A 540 -7.59 -25.88 15.85
CA LEU A 540 -6.47 -26.71 15.41
C LEU A 540 -5.17 -25.91 15.28
N MET A 541 -5.25 -24.66 14.81
CA MET A 541 -4.10 -23.78 14.76
C MET A 541 -3.62 -23.42 16.16
N GLU A 542 -4.49 -23.01 17.08
CA GLU A 542 -4.15 -22.67 18.45
C GLU A 542 -3.49 -23.83 19.20
N ALA A 543 -3.87 -25.08 18.89
CA ALA A 543 -3.23 -26.27 19.46
C ALA A 543 -1.80 -26.50 18.96
N GLN A 544 -1.40 -25.92 17.84
CA GLN A 544 -0.14 -26.19 17.15
C GLN A 544 0.78 -24.97 17.07
N ILE A 545 0.23 -23.77 17.03
CA ILE A 545 0.98 -22.51 16.94
C ILE A 545 1.73 -22.27 18.26
N ARG A 546 3.03 -22.07 18.18
CA ARG A 546 3.82 -21.55 19.29
C ARG A 546 3.61 -20.03 19.36
N ARG A 547 3.66 -19.46 20.56
CA ARG A 547 3.48 -18.02 20.77
C ARG A 547 4.42 -17.16 19.93
N GLY A 548 5.64 -17.63 19.64
CA GLY A 548 6.60 -16.97 18.73
C GLY A 548 6.16 -16.94 17.27
N ASP A 549 5.38 -17.93 16.82
CA ASP A 549 4.99 -18.07 15.41
C ASP A 549 3.99 -17.01 14.97
N THR A 550 3.21 -16.43 15.91
CA THR A 550 2.23 -15.37 15.60
C THR A 550 2.78 -13.96 15.80
N ASP A 551 3.85 -13.82 16.56
CA ASP A 551 4.39 -12.52 16.98
C ASP A 551 5.69 -12.15 16.25
N SER A 552 6.21 -13.00 15.36
CA SER A 552 7.50 -12.82 14.69
C SER A 552 7.54 -11.57 13.77
N TYR A 553 6.39 -11.20 13.20
CA TYR A 553 6.28 -10.07 12.29
C TYR A 553 5.31 -9.02 12.83
N PRO A 554 5.78 -7.84 13.25
CA PRO A 554 4.96 -6.83 13.92
C PRO A 554 3.71 -6.41 13.14
N ALA A 555 3.79 -6.27 11.82
CA ALA A 555 2.65 -5.84 11.01
C ALA A 555 1.49 -6.84 11.02
N PHE A 556 1.76 -8.11 11.31
CA PHE A 556 0.77 -9.18 11.38
C PHE A 556 0.45 -9.64 12.80
N ALA A 557 1.20 -9.18 13.81
CA ALA A 557 1.02 -9.54 15.21
C ALA A 557 -0.17 -8.79 15.85
N MET A 558 -1.40 -9.26 15.61
CA MET A 558 -2.60 -8.63 16.13
C MET A 558 -3.02 -9.20 17.49
N ARG A 559 -3.73 -8.38 18.27
CA ARG A 559 -4.28 -8.75 19.58
C ARG A 559 -5.80 -8.83 19.48
N HIS A 560 -6.31 -10.01 19.52
CA HIS A 560 -7.74 -10.27 19.47
C HIS A 560 -8.35 -10.24 20.88
N SER A 561 -9.60 -9.79 20.98
CA SER A 561 -10.40 -9.99 22.20
C SER A 561 -10.58 -11.49 22.41
N ARG A 562 -10.31 -11.97 23.62
CA ARG A 562 -10.53 -13.38 24.01
C ARG A 562 -12.00 -13.68 24.13
#